data_8ce947951532fd56a85980ccdcf87f5a
#
_entry.id   8ce947951532fd56a85980ccdcf87f5a
#
_cell.length_a   1.000
_cell.length_b   1.000
_cell.length_c   1.000
_cell.angle_alpha   90.00
_cell.angle_beta   90.00
_cell.angle_gamma   90.00
#
_symmetry.space_group_name_H-M   'P 1'
#
loop_
_entity.id
_entity.type
_entity.pdbx_description
1 polymer ?
#
loop_
_entity_poly.entity_id
_entity_poly.type
_entity_poly.pdbx_seq_one_letter_code
_entity_poly.pdbx_strand_id
1 'polypeptide(L)'
;QLVGANRHQDFAYVGNALPNSQQWRDAKRLRDAGCTIIRVAHYPQDPSFMDACDELGMFVIVATPGWQYWNKDPKFGELVHQNTREMIRRDRNHPSVLMWEPILNETRYPLDFALKALEITKEEYPYPGRPIAAADVHSAGVKEHYEVVYGWPGDDEKEDKPEQCIFTREFGENVDDWYAHNNNNRASRSWGERPLLIQALSLAKSYDEMYRTTGQFIG
;
A
#
# COMPACT_ATOMS: atom_id res chain seq x y z
N GLN A 1 6.45 -13.73 7.50
CA GLN A 1 6.59 -12.86 6.32
C GLN A 1 5.20 -12.52 5.80
N LEU A 2 4.98 -11.25 5.50
CA LEU A 2 3.74 -10.77 4.92
C LEU A 2 3.82 -10.90 3.39
N VAL A 3 2.78 -11.45 2.79
CA VAL A 3 2.69 -11.72 1.36
C VAL A 3 1.39 -11.12 0.84
N GLY A 4 1.48 -10.22 -0.14
CA GLY A 4 0.27 -9.52 -0.53
C GLY A 4 0.31 -8.85 -1.89
N ALA A 5 -0.66 -7.98 -2.08
CA ALA A 5 -0.84 -7.20 -3.29
C ALA A 5 -1.42 -5.82 -2.95
N ASN A 6 -1.28 -4.90 -3.89
CA ASN A 6 -2.03 -3.66 -3.87
C ASN A 6 -3.41 -3.86 -4.49
N ARG A 7 -4.42 -3.21 -3.92
CA ARG A 7 -5.77 -3.23 -4.47
C ARG A 7 -6.27 -1.83 -4.74
N HIS A 8 -6.68 -1.60 -5.98
CA HIS A 8 -7.56 -0.49 -6.34
C HIS A 8 -9.01 -0.98 -6.35
N GLN A 9 -9.93 -0.14 -5.86
CA GLN A 9 -11.34 -0.47 -5.85
C GLN A 9 -11.98 -0.10 -7.19
N ASP A 10 -11.72 -0.90 -8.20
CA ASP A 10 -12.31 -0.72 -9.51
C ASP A 10 -12.61 -2.07 -10.18
N PHE A 11 -13.62 -2.09 -11.02
CA PHE A 11 -14.03 -3.26 -11.75
C PHE A 11 -14.57 -2.88 -13.13
N ALA A 12 -14.42 -3.79 -14.08
CA ALA A 12 -14.91 -3.59 -15.44
C ALA A 12 -16.40 -3.22 -15.45
N TYR A 13 -16.76 -2.25 -16.26
CA TYR A 13 -18.10 -1.71 -16.51
C TYR A 13 -18.68 -0.81 -15.38
N VAL A 14 -18.28 -1.00 -14.13
CA VAL A 14 -18.86 -0.26 -12.99
C VAL A 14 -17.87 0.71 -12.31
N GLY A 15 -16.59 0.68 -12.71
CA GLY A 15 -15.58 1.51 -12.08
C GLY A 15 -15.53 1.27 -10.57
N ASN A 16 -15.52 2.34 -9.79
CA ASN A 16 -15.45 2.27 -8.33
C ASN A 16 -16.78 1.96 -7.64
N ALA A 17 -17.89 1.85 -8.39
CA ALA A 17 -19.21 1.55 -7.85
C ALA A 17 -19.42 0.03 -7.66
N LEU A 18 -18.50 -0.63 -6.99
CA LEU A 18 -18.59 -2.06 -6.73
C LEU A 18 -19.68 -2.35 -5.69
N PRO A 19 -20.55 -3.34 -5.95
CA PRO A 19 -21.49 -3.81 -4.93
C PRO A 19 -20.74 -4.59 -3.83
N ASN A 20 -21.32 -4.64 -2.64
CA ASN A 20 -20.75 -5.33 -1.47
C ASN A 20 -20.34 -6.76 -1.78
N SER A 21 -21.16 -7.50 -2.55
CA SER A 21 -20.86 -8.87 -2.97
C SER A 21 -19.59 -8.98 -3.82
N GLN A 22 -19.24 -7.95 -4.58
CA GLN A 22 -18.00 -7.93 -5.34
C GLN A 22 -16.81 -7.59 -4.45
N GLN A 23 -16.97 -6.71 -3.45
CA GLN A 23 -15.97 -6.42 -2.43
C GLN A 23 -15.54 -7.72 -1.71
N TRP A 24 -16.52 -8.51 -1.29
CA TRP A 24 -16.30 -9.82 -0.68
C TRP A 24 -15.60 -10.82 -1.61
N ARG A 25 -16.05 -10.87 -2.85
CA ARG A 25 -15.45 -11.74 -3.88
C ARG A 25 -13.98 -11.42 -4.12
N ASP A 26 -13.63 -10.13 -4.16
CA ASP A 26 -12.26 -9.69 -4.34
C ASP A 26 -11.40 -10.12 -3.15
N ALA A 27 -11.84 -9.83 -1.93
CA ALA A 27 -11.14 -10.25 -0.73
C ALA A 27 -10.92 -11.77 -0.69
N LYS A 28 -11.96 -12.55 -1.00
CA LYS A 28 -11.83 -14.00 -1.06
C LYS A 28 -10.84 -14.48 -2.12
N ARG A 29 -10.85 -13.89 -3.30
CA ARG A 29 -9.89 -14.26 -4.37
C ARG A 29 -8.46 -13.96 -4.00
N LEU A 30 -8.22 -12.81 -3.36
CA LEU A 30 -6.90 -12.46 -2.85
C LEU A 30 -6.44 -13.45 -1.77
N ARG A 31 -7.33 -13.81 -0.86
CA ARG A 31 -7.05 -14.83 0.16
C ARG A 31 -6.76 -16.20 -0.44
N ASP A 32 -7.58 -16.64 -1.39
CA ASP A 32 -7.42 -17.92 -2.09
C ASP A 32 -6.11 -17.96 -2.91
N ALA A 33 -5.65 -16.81 -3.40
CA ALA A 33 -4.35 -16.68 -4.07
C ALA A 33 -3.14 -16.70 -3.12
N GLY A 34 -3.36 -16.75 -1.81
CA GLY A 34 -2.30 -16.84 -0.80
C GLY A 34 -1.92 -15.51 -0.16
N CYS A 35 -2.61 -14.41 -0.49
CA CYS A 35 -2.34 -13.13 0.16
C CYS A 35 -2.70 -13.17 1.65
N THR A 36 -1.80 -12.66 2.48
CA THR A 36 -1.99 -12.48 3.91
C THR A 36 -2.16 -11.02 4.31
N ILE A 37 -1.77 -10.12 3.41
CA ILE A 37 -1.89 -8.66 3.57
C ILE A 37 -2.30 -8.01 2.27
N ILE A 38 -3.11 -6.97 2.36
CA ILE A 38 -3.49 -6.13 1.22
C ILE A 38 -3.17 -4.67 1.55
N ARG A 39 -2.47 -4.00 0.66
CA ARG A 39 -2.35 -2.55 0.71
C ARG A 39 -3.46 -1.93 -0.12
N VAL A 40 -4.29 -1.12 0.50
CA VAL A 40 -5.37 -0.42 -0.22
C VAL A 40 -4.82 0.86 -0.83
N ALA A 41 -4.59 0.81 -2.13
CA ALA A 41 -3.93 1.86 -2.89
C ALA A 41 -4.96 2.68 -3.70
N HIS A 42 -4.94 3.98 -3.71
CA HIS A 42 -4.26 4.88 -2.75
C HIS A 42 -5.34 5.69 -2.05
N TYR A 43 -6.25 5.02 -1.39
CA TYR A 43 -7.42 5.55 -0.68
C TYR A 43 -8.10 4.45 0.15
N PRO A 44 -8.82 4.81 1.22
CA PRO A 44 -9.57 3.83 2.00
C PRO A 44 -10.61 3.12 1.13
N GLN A 45 -10.71 1.81 1.28
CA GLN A 45 -11.66 0.99 0.51
C GLN A 45 -13.05 1.01 1.15
N ASP A 46 -14.01 0.42 0.44
CA ASP A 46 -15.38 0.24 0.95
C ASP A 46 -15.39 -0.56 2.26
N PRO A 47 -16.24 -0.20 3.23
CA PRO A 47 -16.37 -0.94 4.49
C PRO A 47 -16.60 -2.44 4.31
N SER A 48 -17.37 -2.85 3.28
CA SER A 48 -17.61 -4.28 3.02
C SER A 48 -16.34 -5.05 2.62
N PHE A 49 -15.34 -4.39 2.05
CA PHE A 49 -14.04 -5.00 1.82
C PHE A 49 -13.28 -5.18 3.14
N MET A 50 -13.37 -4.21 4.04
CA MET A 50 -12.73 -4.28 5.36
C MET A 50 -13.38 -5.39 6.21
N ASP A 51 -14.71 -5.47 6.21
CA ASP A 51 -15.45 -6.57 6.86
C ASP A 51 -15.02 -7.94 6.33
N ALA A 52 -14.86 -8.06 5.01
CA ALA A 52 -14.40 -9.29 4.40
C ALA A 52 -12.95 -9.63 4.80
N CYS A 53 -12.06 -8.65 4.91
CA CYS A 53 -10.70 -8.87 5.39
C CYS A 53 -10.68 -9.33 6.85
N ASP A 54 -11.54 -8.77 7.71
CA ASP A 54 -11.68 -9.17 9.09
C ASP A 54 -12.09 -10.65 9.19
N GLU A 55 -13.11 -11.06 8.45
CA GLU A 55 -13.62 -12.44 8.49
C GLU A 55 -12.68 -13.46 7.85
N LEU A 56 -11.96 -13.07 6.78
CA LEU A 56 -11.03 -13.94 6.07
C LEU A 56 -9.64 -14.00 6.73
N GLY A 57 -9.39 -13.18 7.76
CA GLY A 57 -8.09 -13.13 8.45
C GLY A 57 -6.97 -12.58 7.58
N MET A 58 -7.25 -11.54 6.80
CA MET A 58 -6.24 -10.80 6.02
C MET A 58 -5.90 -9.49 6.70
N PHE A 59 -4.63 -9.14 6.73
CA PHE A 59 -4.19 -7.82 7.17
C PHE A 59 -4.41 -6.76 6.09
N VAL A 60 -4.57 -5.52 6.53
CA VAL A 60 -4.75 -4.37 5.63
C VAL A 60 -3.81 -3.23 6.04
N ILE A 61 -3.17 -2.62 5.04
CA ILE A 61 -2.53 -1.31 5.16
C ILE A 61 -3.52 -0.29 4.60
N VAL A 62 -3.98 0.63 5.45
CA VAL A 62 -4.97 1.63 5.05
C VAL A 62 -4.27 2.95 4.74
N ALA A 63 -4.47 3.45 3.51
CA ALA A 63 -3.80 4.62 2.98
C ALA A 63 -4.71 5.86 2.95
N THR A 64 -4.13 7.00 3.30
CA THR A 64 -4.75 8.31 3.11
C THR A 64 -4.98 8.59 1.62
N PRO A 65 -6.12 9.16 1.21
CA PRO A 65 -6.42 9.39 -0.20
C PRO A 65 -5.43 10.33 -0.87
N GLY A 66 -4.85 9.91 -1.98
CA GLY A 66 -4.03 10.76 -2.85
C GLY A 66 -2.65 10.19 -3.19
N TRP A 67 -2.17 10.57 -4.37
CA TRP A 67 -0.84 10.18 -4.86
C TRP A 67 -0.33 11.19 -5.91
N GLN A 68 0.99 11.28 -6.02
CA GLN A 68 1.73 12.01 -7.06
C GLN A 68 1.33 13.49 -7.23
N TYR A 69 0.70 14.10 -6.20
CA TYR A 69 0.26 15.48 -6.25
C TYR A 69 0.39 16.17 -4.90
N TRP A 70 0.99 17.35 -4.91
CA TRP A 70 1.06 18.24 -3.76
C TRP A 70 0.66 19.67 -4.16
N ASN A 71 -0.23 20.28 -3.40
CA ASN A 71 -0.58 21.69 -3.54
C ASN A 71 0.02 22.49 -2.39
N LYS A 72 0.63 23.61 -2.71
CA LYS A 72 1.26 24.51 -1.72
C LYS A 72 0.25 25.37 -0.94
N ASP A 73 -1.03 25.35 -1.32
CA ASP A 73 -2.08 25.99 -0.53
C ASP A 73 -2.18 25.30 0.83
N PRO A 74 -2.05 26.01 1.95
CA PRO A 74 -2.14 25.43 3.29
C PRO A 74 -3.41 24.61 3.50
N LYS A 75 -4.52 25.04 2.91
CA LYS A 75 -5.81 24.36 2.99
C LYS A 75 -5.76 22.93 2.42
N PHE A 76 -4.89 22.68 1.44
CA PHE A 76 -4.71 21.33 0.90
C PHE A 76 -4.17 20.37 1.97
N GLY A 77 -3.09 20.76 2.65
CA GLY A 77 -2.52 19.97 3.75
C GLY A 77 -3.53 19.75 4.88
N GLU A 78 -4.27 20.78 5.25
CA GLU A 78 -5.32 20.68 6.29
C GLU A 78 -6.41 19.68 5.91
N LEU A 79 -6.87 19.69 4.66
CA LEU A 79 -7.87 18.74 4.16
C LEU A 79 -7.33 17.30 4.13
N VAL A 80 -6.08 17.11 3.74
CA VAL A 80 -5.45 15.78 3.77
C VAL A 80 -5.33 15.27 5.20
N HIS A 81 -4.93 16.12 6.15
CA HIS A 81 -4.90 15.78 7.57
C HIS A 81 -6.29 15.42 8.11
N GLN A 82 -7.33 16.15 7.68
CA GLN A 82 -8.70 15.81 8.04
C GLN A 82 -9.11 14.44 7.48
N ASN A 83 -8.80 14.16 6.21
CA ASN A 83 -9.03 12.84 5.61
C ASN A 83 -8.32 11.73 6.38
N THR A 84 -7.09 11.97 6.84
CA THR A 84 -6.35 11.01 7.67
C THR A 84 -7.09 10.73 8.99
N ARG A 85 -7.60 11.75 9.67
CA ARG A 85 -8.41 11.58 10.88
C ARG A 85 -9.66 10.75 10.64
N GLU A 86 -10.39 11.09 9.60
CA GLU A 86 -11.65 10.41 9.25
C GLU A 86 -11.42 8.95 8.86
N MET A 87 -10.36 8.68 8.09
CA MET A 87 -9.93 7.35 7.73
C MET A 87 -9.67 6.49 8.98
N ILE A 88 -8.86 6.99 9.91
CA ILE A 88 -8.52 6.25 11.12
C ILE A 88 -9.76 6.04 11.99
N ARG A 89 -10.58 7.05 12.20
CA ARG A 89 -11.82 6.94 12.97
C ARG A 89 -12.79 5.91 12.39
N ARG A 90 -12.88 5.85 11.05
CA ARG A 90 -13.72 4.88 10.36
C ARG A 90 -13.22 3.44 10.58
N ASP A 91 -11.91 3.22 10.40
CA ASP A 91 -11.37 1.86 10.25
C ASP A 91 -10.64 1.32 11.49
N ARG A 92 -10.42 2.12 12.53
CA ARG A 92 -9.62 1.71 13.70
C ARG A 92 -10.17 0.52 14.49
N ASN A 93 -11.43 0.18 14.31
CA ASN A 93 -12.06 -0.96 14.97
C ASN A 93 -11.98 -2.25 14.14
N HIS A 94 -11.51 -2.20 12.90
CA HIS A 94 -11.27 -3.40 12.11
C HIS A 94 -10.01 -4.13 12.59
N PRO A 95 -10.11 -5.37 13.05
CA PRO A 95 -8.96 -6.15 13.49
C PRO A 95 -7.98 -6.45 12.35
N SER A 96 -8.43 -6.41 11.10
CA SER A 96 -7.59 -6.57 9.92
C SER A 96 -6.58 -5.43 9.72
N VAL A 97 -6.85 -4.22 10.20
CA VAL A 97 -5.92 -3.10 10.01
C VAL A 97 -4.63 -3.34 10.76
N LEU A 98 -3.54 -3.54 10.04
CA LEU A 98 -2.20 -3.74 10.58
C LEU A 98 -1.39 -2.45 10.63
N MET A 99 -1.46 -1.65 9.58
CA MET A 99 -0.67 -0.43 9.41
C MET A 99 -1.53 0.72 8.87
N TRP A 100 -1.12 1.93 9.22
CA TRP A 100 -1.65 3.17 8.67
C TRP A 100 -0.61 3.81 7.75
N GLU A 101 -1.03 4.24 6.59
CA GLU A 101 -0.25 5.03 5.65
C GLU A 101 -0.83 6.45 5.61
N PRO A 102 -0.42 7.34 6.55
CA PRO A 102 -1.05 8.64 6.74
C PRO A 102 -0.50 9.72 5.82
N ILE A 103 0.21 9.34 4.79
CA ILE A 103 0.91 10.20 3.84
C ILE A 103 0.44 9.93 2.43
N LEU A 104 0.78 10.85 1.52
CA LEU A 104 0.42 10.73 0.10
C LEU A 104 1.46 9.88 -0.65
N ASN A 105 0.99 8.85 -1.35
CA ASN A 105 1.85 7.97 -2.13
C ASN A 105 2.63 8.73 -3.21
N GLU A 106 3.92 8.40 -3.39
CA GLU A 106 4.81 8.95 -4.43
C GLU A 106 4.73 10.48 -4.56
N THR A 107 4.62 11.16 -3.44
CA THR A 107 4.41 12.60 -3.41
C THR A 107 5.54 13.29 -2.64
N ARG A 108 6.07 14.36 -3.20
CA ARG A 108 7.03 15.23 -2.53
C ARG A 108 6.28 16.28 -1.73
N TYR A 109 6.05 16.01 -0.46
CA TYR A 109 5.44 16.90 0.50
C TYR A 109 6.48 17.42 1.51
N PRO A 110 6.22 18.55 2.20
CA PRO A 110 7.13 19.05 3.25
C PRO A 110 7.17 18.12 4.46
N LEU A 111 8.29 18.11 5.16
CA LEU A 111 8.48 17.26 6.34
C LEU A 111 7.46 17.54 7.45
N ASP A 112 7.14 18.80 7.69
CA ASP A 112 6.16 19.21 8.70
C ASP A 112 4.76 18.63 8.45
N PHE A 113 4.37 18.48 7.18
CA PHE A 113 3.13 17.77 6.81
C PHE A 113 3.18 16.31 7.28
N ALA A 114 4.27 15.60 7.02
CA ALA A 114 4.41 14.20 7.42
C ALA A 114 4.46 14.03 8.95
N LEU A 115 5.16 14.94 9.66
CA LEU A 115 5.21 14.91 11.10
C LEU A 115 3.83 15.16 11.73
N LYS A 116 3.06 16.08 11.16
CA LYS A 116 1.69 16.32 11.62
C LYS A 116 0.76 15.13 11.31
N ALA A 117 0.90 14.48 10.16
CA ALA A 117 0.16 13.27 9.85
C ALA A 117 0.47 12.12 10.84
N LEU A 118 1.73 11.99 11.24
CA LEU A 118 2.16 11.01 12.25
C LEU A 118 1.55 11.33 13.62
N GLU A 119 1.58 12.60 14.04
CA GLU A 119 0.95 13.06 15.29
C GLU A 119 -0.54 12.72 15.31
N ILE A 120 -1.26 13.06 14.23
CA ILE A 120 -2.69 12.77 14.06
C ILE A 120 -2.96 11.27 14.18
N THR A 121 -2.12 10.45 13.56
CA THR A 121 -2.29 9.00 13.62
C THR A 121 -2.15 8.47 15.04
N LYS A 122 -1.18 8.98 15.80
CA LYS A 122 -0.98 8.63 17.22
C LYS A 122 -2.11 9.14 18.11
N GLU A 123 -2.67 10.32 17.84
CA GLU A 123 -3.84 10.86 18.54
C GLU A 123 -5.10 10.00 18.32
N GLU A 124 -5.37 9.63 17.07
CA GLU A 124 -6.58 8.90 16.71
C GLU A 124 -6.49 7.38 16.98
N TYR A 125 -5.26 6.86 17.05
CA TYR A 125 -4.98 5.47 17.39
C TYR A 125 -3.80 5.36 18.37
N PRO A 126 -4.01 5.68 19.65
CA PRO A 126 -2.93 5.74 20.66
C PRO A 126 -2.47 4.35 21.17
N TYR A 127 -2.98 3.26 20.60
CA TYR A 127 -2.69 1.92 21.08
C TYR A 127 -1.34 1.41 20.53
N PRO A 128 -0.49 0.84 21.37
CA PRO A 128 0.75 0.23 20.94
C PRO A 128 0.49 -1.02 20.06
N GLY A 129 1.44 -1.33 19.18
CA GLY A 129 1.42 -2.56 18.40
C GLY A 129 0.83 -2.44 17.01
N ARG A 130 0.40 -1.26 16.57
CA ARG A 130 0.11 -1.00 15.15
C ARG A 130 1.15 -0.06 14.56
N PRO A 131 2.06 -0.55 13.75
CA PRO A 131 3.08 0.27 13.11
C PRO A 131 2.45 1.25 12.12
N ILE A 132 3.13 2.36 11.94
CA ILE A 132 2.76 3.39 10.97
C ILE A 132 3.73 3.31 9.81
N ALA A 133 3.22 2.98 8.63
CA ALA A 133 4.05 2.90 7.45
C ALA A 133 4.39 4.29 6.90
N ALA A 134 5.67 4.54 6.63
CA ALA A 134 6.07 5.65 5.80
C ALA A 134 5.96 5.23 4.33
N ALA A 135 5.30 6.04 3.53
CA ALA A 135 5.55 5.93 2.10
C ALA A 135 6.85 6.67 1.79
N ASP A 136 7.48 6.33 0.78
CA ASP A 136 8.44 7.10 0.01
C ASP A 136 9.73 7.62 0.63
N VAL A 137 10.76 7.11 0.06
CA VAL A 137 12.09 7.73 -0.09
C VAL A 137 12.07 9.10 -0.81
N HIS A 138 10.91 9.54 -1.35
CA HIS A 138 10.82 10.77 -2.14
C HIS A 138 10.74 12.04 -1.31
N SER A 139 10.42 11.93 -0.03
CA SER A 139 10.36 13.08 0.89
C SER A 139 11.50 13.01 1.89
N ALA A 140 12.41 13.98 1.82
CA ALA A 140 13.59 14.02 2.67
C ALA A 140 13.25 14.05 4.16
N GLY A 141 13.92 13.24 4.96
CA GLY A 141 13.80 13.20 6.41
C GLY A 141 12.57 12.49 6.97
N VAL A 142 11.63 12.06 6.14
CA VAL A 142 10.37 11.44 6.62
C VAL A 142 10.63 10.06 7.22
N LYS A 143 11.43 9.24 6.58
CA LYS A 143 11.72 7.87 7.02
C LYS A 143 12.35 7.78 8.41
N GLU A 144 12.97 8.85 8.88
CA GLU A 144 13.62 8.89 10.19
C GLU A 144 12.63 8.89 11.36
N HIS A 145 11.37 9.19 11.11
CA HIS A 145 10.33 9.38 12.10
C HIS A 145 9.30 8.25 12.15
N TYR A 146 9.30 7.38 11.14
CA TYR A 146 8.31 6.31 11.02
C TYR A 146 8.90 4.95 11.40
N GLU A 147 8.09 4.06 11.95
CA GLU A 147 8.51 2.73 12.42
C GLU A 147 8.68 1.73 11.28
N VAL A 148 7.89 1.92 10.20
CA VAL A 148 7.99 1.13 8.97
C VAL A 148 8.30 2.06 7.81
N VAL A 149 9.27 1.70 7.00
CA VAL A 149 9.62 2.44 5.80
C VAL A 149 9.41 1.57 4.56
N TYR A 150 9.00 2.21 3.49
CA TYR A 150 8.93 1.54 2.20
C TYR A 150 10.30 1.54 1.53
N GLY A 151 10.74 0.36 1.14
CA GLY A 151 12.05 0.16 0.55
C GLY A 151 12.08 -1.05 -0.37
N TRP A 152 13.23 -1.27 -0.97
CA TRP A 152 13.52 -2.41 -1.84
C TRP A 152 14.56 -3.34 -1.21
N PRO A 153 14.65 -4.61 -1.63
CA PRO A 153 15.70 -5.51 -1.21
C PRO A 153 17.09 -4.88 -1.40
N GLY A 154 17.90 -4.91 -0.34
CA GLY A 154 19.23 -4.29 -0.32
C GLY A 154 19.25 -2.82 0.10
N ASP A 155 18.12 -2.19 0.35
CA ASP A 155 18.08 -0.84 0.92
C ASP A 155 18.51 -0.87 2.40
N ASP A 156 18.24 -1.95 3.11
CA ASP A 156 18.66 -2.19 4.49
C ASP A 156 20.20 -2.27 4.65
N GLU A 157 20.91 -2.75 3.64
CA GLU A 157 22.38 -2.81 3.65
C GLU A 157 23.02 -1.41 3.64
N LYS A 158 22.26 -0.38 3.25
CA LYS A 158 22.72 1.00 3.11
C LYS A 158 22.36 1.90 4.29
N GLU A 159 21.58 1.40 5.26
CA GLU A 159 21.04 2.21 6.33
C GLU A 159 21.45 1.68 7.73
N ASP A 160 22.11 2.54 8.50
CA ASP A 160 22.56 2.28 9.88
C ASP A 160 21.40 2.29 10.92
N LYS A 161 20.20 1.86 10.53
CA LYS A 161 19.05 1.83 11.46
C LYS A 161 18.47 0.43 11.63
N PRO A 162 19.04 -0.37 12.54
CA PRO A 162 18.62 -1.76 12.75
C PRO A 162 17.21 -1.92 13.32
N GLU A 163 16.56 -0.85 13.75
CA GLU A 163 15.26 -0.87 14.44
C GLU A 163 14.06 -0.60 13.52
N GLN A 164 14.27 -0.19 12.26
CA GLN A 164 13.18 0.06 11.32
C GLN A 164 12.82 -1.19 10.54
N CYS A 165 11.52 -1.49 10.48
CA CYS A 165 11.00 -2.51 9.58
C CYS A 165 10.93 -1.97 8.15
N ILE A 166 11.37 -2.75 7.18
CA ILE A 166 11.26 -2.42 5.76
C ILE A 166 10.14 -3.26 5.15
N PHE A 167 9.30 -2.59 4.36
CA PHE A 167 8.20 -3.20 3.63
C PHE A 167 8.26 -2.79 2.17
N THR A 168 8.23 -3.75 1.25
CA THR A 168 8.15 -3.44 -0.17
C THR A 168 6.68 -3.31 -0.55
N ARG A 169 6.23 -2.07 -0.70
CA ARG A 169 4.82 -1.77 -0.95
C ARG A 169 4.34 -2.10 -2.36
N GLU A 170 5.23 -1.99 -3.33
CA GLU A 170 4.92 -2.19 -4.75
C GLU A 170 6.12 -2.80 -5.46
N PHE A 171 5.90 -3.85 -6.23
CA PHE A 171 6.91 -4.48 -7.08
C PHE A 171 6.26 -5.22 -8.25
N GLY A 172 7.05 -5.57 -9.25
CA GLY A 172 6.53 -6.25 -10.44
C GLY A 172 5.68 -5.37 -11.35
N GLU A 173 5.75 -4.07 -11.18
CA GLU A 173 4.98 -3.10 -11.97
C GLU A 173 5.41 -3.01 -13.41
N ASN A 174 6.69 -3.22 -13.65
CA ASN A 174 7.28 -3.11 -14.98
C ASN A 174 7.43 -4.49 -15.58
N VAL A 175 6.70 -4.74 -16.64
CA VAL A 175 6.94 -5.89 -17.50
C VAL A 175 7.96 -5.46 -18.54
N ASP A 176 9.16 -6.00 -18.40
CA ASP A 176 10.35 -5.60 -19.15
C ASP A 176 10.31 -6.23 -20.56
N ASP A 177 9.26 -5.90 -21.31
CA ASP A 177 9.13 -6.38 -22.68
C ASP A 177 8.47 -5.39 -23.64
N TRP A 178 8.88 -5.45 -24.88
CA TRP A 178 8.16 -5.04 -26.05
C TRP A 178 7.42 -3.73 -25.99
N TYR A 179 8.04 -2.67 -25.59
CA TYR A 179 7.36 -1.37 -25.54
C TYR A 179 6.24 -1.29 -24.49
N ALA A 180 6.15 -2.27 -23.60
CA ALA A 180 5.18 -2.29 -22.53
C ALA A 180 5.58 -1.44 -21.31
N HIS A 181 6.74 -0.81 -21.31
CA HIS A 181 7.23 0.04 -20.24
C HIS A 181 6.33 1.24 -19.89
N ASN A 182 5.33 1.51 -20.70
CA ASN A 182 4.28 2.48 -20.40
C ASN A 182 3.00 1.83 -19.87
N ASN A 183 3.01 0.53 -19.67
CA ASN A 183 1.82 -0.27 -19.38
C ASN A 183 1.99 -1.10 -18.12
N ASN A 184 2.64 -0.59 -17.09
CA ASN A 184 2.79 -1.22 -15.80
C ASN A 184 1.80 -2.36 -15.59
N ASN A 185 2.20 -3.63 -15.62
CA ASN A 185 1.32 -4.77 -15.44
C ASN A 185 0.13 -4.92 -16.40
N ARG A 186 0.04 -4.18 -17.46
CA ARG A 186 -1.15 -4.14 -18.31
C ARG A 186 -1.05 -5.05 -19.52
N ALA A 187 -0.81 -6.32 -19.30
CA ALA A 187 -0.99 -7.28 -20.36
C ALA A 187 -2.49 -7.50 -20.62
N SER A 188 -2.97 -7.09 -21.80
CA SER A 188 -4.34 -7.32 -22.19
C SER A 188 -4.49 -8.71 -22.82
N ARG A 189 -5.57 -9.41 -22.52
CA ARG A 189 -5.92 -10.66 -23.18
C ARG A 189 -6.04 -10.52 -24.70
N SER A 190 -6.41 -9.35 -25.18
CA SER A 190 -6.47 -9.07 -26.63
C SER A 190 -5.11 -9.11 -27.33
N TRP A 191 -4.01 -9.03 -26.58
CA TRP A 191 -2.65 -9.12 -27.12
C TRP A 191 -2.14 -10.56 -27.22
N GLY A 192 -2.94 -11.54 -26.77
CA GLY A 192 -2.62 -12.96 -26.81
C GLY A 192 -2.00 -13.48 -25.53
N GLU A 193 -1.64 -14.74 -25.53
CA GLU A 193 -1.12 -15.44 -24.34
C GLU A 193 0.32 -15.06 -23.98
N ARG A 194 1.12 -14.73 -24.97
CA ARG A 194 2.56 -14.46 -24.76
C ARG A 194 2.82 -13.26 -23.83
N PRO A 195 2.19 -12.08 -24.00
CA PRO A 195 2.34 -10.99 -23.04
C PRO A 195 1.87 -11.35 -21.63
N LEU A 196 0.80 -12.11 -21.50
CA LEU A 196 0.31 -12.59 -20.20
C LEU A 196 1.32 -13.53 -19.53
N LEU A 197 1.95 -14.41 -20.29
CA LEU A 197 2.98 -15.31 -19.77
C LEU A 197 4.22 -14.52 -19.31
N ILE A 198 4.66 -13.54 -20.10
CA ILE A 198 5.80 -12.70 -19.74
C ILE A 198 5.51 -11.90 -18.46
N GLN A 199 4.31 -11.35 -18.31
CA GLN A 199 3.87 -10.69 -17.09
C GLN A 199 3.94 -11.66 -15.89
N ALA A 200 3.41 -12.86 -16.04
CA ALA A 200 3.45 -13.86 -14.98
C ALA A 200 4.87 -14.26 -14.60
N LEU A 201 5.76 -14.44 -15.57
CA LEU A 201 7.18 -14.74 -15.34
C LEU A 201 7.92 -13.58 -14.65
N SER A 202 7.65 -12.34 -15.06
CA SER A 202 8.22 -11.14 -14.45
C SER A 202 7.80 -11.03 -12.97
N LEU A 203 6.52 -11.21 -12.69
CA LEU A 203 6.00 -11.22 -11.31
C LEU A 203 6.62 -12.35 -10.49
N ALA A 204 6.70 -13.57 -11.04
CA ALA A 204 7.29 -14.71 -10.36
C ALA A 204 8.77 -14.48 -10.02
N LYS A 205 9.53 -13.88 -10.93
CA LYS A 205 10.93 -13.53 -10.71
C LYS A 205 11.09 -12.48 -9.61
N SER A 206 10.33 -11.38 -9.70
CA SER A 206 10.36 -10.32 -8.68
C SER A 206 9.97 -10.86 -7.30
N TYR A 207 8.99 -11.76 -7.28
CA TYR A 207 8.55 -12.41 -6.05
C TYR A 207 9.63 -13.29 -5.43
N ASP A 208 10.33 -14.08 -6.26
CA ASP A 208 11.43 -14.94 -5.79
C ASP A 208 12.60 -14.11 -5.22
N GLU A 209 12.91 -12.98 -5.86
CA GLU A 209 13.92 -12.03 -5.37
C GLU A 209 13.53 -11.46 -4.01
N MET A 210 12.29 -10.99 -3.84
CA MET A 210 11.76 -10.50 -2.57
C MET A 210 11.73 -11.57 -1.48
N TYR A 211 11.29 -12.78 -1.83
CA TYR A 211 11.18 -13.89 -0.89
C TYR A 211 12.53 -14.31 -0.30
N ARG A 212 13.60 -14.16 -1.07
CA ARG A 212 14.96 -14.50 -0.62
C ARG A 212 15.59 -13.42 0.24
N THR A 213 15.01 -12.23 0.28
CA THR A 213 15.51 -11.15 1.10
C THR A 213 15.19 -11.41 2.57
N THR A 214 16.18 -11.20 3.42
CA THR A 214 16.11 -11.42 4.87
C THR A 214 16.41 -10.12 5.63
N GLY A 215 16.50 -10.19 6.96
CA GLY A 215 16.85 -9.04 7.78
C GLY A 215 15.63 -8.23 8.20
N GLN A 216 15.62 -6.94 7.93
CA GLN A 216 14.58 -6.01 8.36
C GLN A 216 13.29 -6.09 7.52
N PHE A 217 13.31 -6.83 6.40
CA PHE A 217 12.14 -6.99 5.56
C PHE A 217 11.06 -7.84 6.22
N ILE A 218 9.87 -7.29 6.28
CA ILE A 218 8.70 -7.96 6.86
C ILE A 218 7.68 -8.39 5.78
N GLY A 219 7.80 -7.86 4.58
CA GLY A 219 6.93 -8.20 3.45
C GLY A 219 7.26 -7.43 2.18
#